data_771e09ce4be17cb4707994158784523c
#
_entry.id   771e09ce4be17cb4707994158784523c
#
_cell.length_a   1.000
_cell.length_b   1.000
_cell.length_c   1.000
_cell.angle_alpha   90.00
_cell.angle_beta   90.00
_cell.angle_gamma   90.00
#
_symmetry.space_group_name_H-M   'P 1'
#
loop_
_entity.id
_entity.type
_entity.pdbx_description
1 polymer ?
#
loop_
_entity_poly.entity_id
_entity_poly.type
_entity_poly.pdbx_seq_one_letter_code
_entity_poly.pdbx_strand_id
1 'polypeptide(L)'
;MEDRCVMCGEIIPEGRMVCPVCEERVLTRKGEQTMKARTIRETEYTWEQIEEILAAGKARETFGEDGQITVQVEGIGTALLNILDYDKDKAADPDMRTMTLQFADLPFDEMPFDENGCNKWEKSSIRRNMNSIAFKERFEEGFRRLLVPVLKENGDREATLDTFFLLSVEEMKDKEKKYQRFRSERDCVKVNPEQETEWHWTRSASRGTAYYTWYVSASGYVYNSHAVNSFRFAPACVIGAKAIK
;
A
#
# COMPACT_ATOMS: atom_id res chain seq x y z
N MET A 1 -39.61 -2.99 16.69
CA MET A 1 -38.61 -1.96 16.28
C MET A 1 -38.54 -2.09 14.75
N GLU A 2 -38.71 -1.01 13.99
CA GLU A 2 -38.66 -1.10 12.53
C GLU A 2 -37.21 -1.15 12.07
N ASP A 3 -36.84 -2.17 11.28
CA ASP A 3 -35.51 -2.27 10.69
C ASP A 3 -35.32 -1.19 9.62
N ARG A 4 -34.14 -0.57 9.59
CA ARG A 4 -33.83 0.50 8.65
C ARG A 4 -32.59 0.17 7.83
N CYS A 5 -32.63 0.52 6.58
CA CYS A 5 -31.49 0.40 5.66
C CYS A 5 -30.28 1.17 6.18
N VAL A 6 -29.17 0.50 6.38
CA VAL A 6 -27.93 1.10 6.90
C VAL A 6 -27.29 2.14 5.94
N MET A 7 -27.74 2.17 4.67
CA MET A 7 -27.21 3.07 3.66
C MET A 7 -28.06 4.35 3.44
N CYS A 8 -29.38 4.27 3.55
CA CYS A 8 -30.29 5.41 3.26
C CYS A 8 -31.30 5.69 4.38
N GLY A 9 -31.39 4.85 5.41
CA GLY A 9 -32.31 5.02 6.54
C GLY A 9 -33.76 4.64 6.26
N GLU A 10 -34.11 4.13 5.08
CA GLU A 10 -35.45 3.74 4.70
C GLU A 10 -35.91 2.48 5.46
N ILE A 11 -37.19 2.36 5.78
CA ILE A 11 -37.75 1.19 6.47
C ILE A 11 -37.65 -0.02 5.56
N ILE A 12 -37.14 -1.13 6.09
CA ILE A 12 -36.92 -2.39 5.35
C ILE A 12 -37.57 -3.55 6.10
N PRO A 13 -37.91 -4.65 5.38
CA PRO A 13 -38.42 -5.86 6.02
C PRO A 13 -37.44 -6.44 7.05
N GLU A 14 -38.00 -7.05 8.10
CA GLU A 14 -37.24 -7.71 9.15
C GLU A 14 -36.24 -8.73 8.58
N GLY A 15 -35.00 -8.67 9.07
CA GLY A 15 -33.90 -9.53 8.62
C GLY A 15 -33.10 -9.01 7.41
N ARG A 16 -33.41 -7.84 6.87
CA ARG A 16 -32.56 -7.17 5.87
C ARG A 16 -31.72 -6.04 6.51
N MET A 17 -30.53 -5.84 5.98
CA MET A 17 -29.67 -4.72 6.38
C MET A 17 -29.67 -3.58 5.35
N VAL A 18 -30.02 -3.87 4.08
CA VAL A 18 -29.99 -2.94 2.95
C VAL A 18 -31.30 -3.02 2.16
N CYS A 19 -31.86 -1.87 1.75
CA CYS A 19 -33.05 -1.85 0.91
C CYS A 19 -32.71 -2.26 -0.54
N PRO A 20 -33.70 -2.78 -1.32
CA PRO A 20 -33.49 -3.22 -2.70
C PRO A 20 -32.86 -2.13 -3.59
N VAL A 21 -33.24 -0.86 -3.41
CA VAL A 21 -32.70 0.27 -4.20
C VAL A 21 -31.21 0.50 -3.92
N CYS A 22 -30.79 0.40 -2.66
CA CYS A 22 -29.40 0.52 -2.30
C CYS A 22 -28.58 -0.71 -2.73
N GLU A 23 -29.17 -1.90 -2.65
CA GLU A 23 -28.60 -3.15 -3.12
C GLU A 23 -28.38 -3.11 -4.65
N GLU A 24 -29.40 -2.68 -5.41
CA GLU A 24 -29.30 -2.50 -6.86
C GLU A 24 -28.28 -1.43 -7.26
N ARG A 25 -28.16 -0.32 -6.50
CA ARG A 25 -27.12 0.69 -6.70
C ARG A 25 -25.71 0.15 -6.47
N VAL A 26 -25.53 -0.77 -5.55
CA VAL A 26 -24.24 -1.45 -5.32
C VAL A 26 -23.95 -2.43 -6.45
N LEU A 27 -24.96 -3.17 -6.90
CA LEU A 27 -24.83 -4.15 -7.98
C LEU A 27 -24.63 -3.48 -9.35
N THR A 28 -25.32 -2.38 -9.65
CA THR A 28 -25.13 -1.61 -10.89
C THR A 28 -23.80 -0.86 -10.90
N ARG A 29 -23.32 -0.35 -9.76
CA ARG A 29 -21.96 0.19 -9.66
C ARG A 29 -20.88 -0.87 -9.86
N LYS A 30 -21.11 -2.13 -9.51
CA LYS A 30 -20.20 -3.24 -9.86
C LYS A 30 -20.15 -3.49 -11.37
N GLY A 31 -21.24 -3.26 -12.12
CA GLY A 31 -21.29 -3.44 -13.58
C GLY A 31 -20.65 -2.31 -14.39
N GLU A 32 -20.55 -1.09 -13.84
CA GLU A 32 -19.99 0.07 -14.56
C GLU A 32 -18.52 0.38 -14.24
N GLN A 33 -17.94 -0.29 -13.26
CA GLN A 33 -16.52 -0.13 -12.89
C GLN A 33 -15.64 -1.32 -13.32
N THR A 34 -15.89 -1.89 -14.48
CA THR A 34 -14.81 -2.61 -15.18
C THR A 34 -13.80 -1.54 -15.61
N MET A 35 -12.86 -1.23 -14.73
CA MET A 35 -11.70 -0.43 -15.11
C MET A 35 -11.06 -1.18 -16.28
N LYS A 36 -11.00 -0.55 -17.45
CA LYS A 36 -10.28 -1.07 -18.61
C LYS A 36 -8.91 -1.54 -18.12
N ALA A 37 -8.52 -2.76 -18.49
CA ALA A 37 -7.21 -3.30 -18.18
C ALA A 37 -6.15 -2.21 -18.37
N ARG A 38 -5.46 -1.86 -17.29
CA ARG A 38 -4.52 -0.76 -17.29
C ARG A 38 -3.31 -1.22 -18.07
N THR A 39 -3.08 -0.61 -19.22
CA THR A 39 -1.86 -0.87 -19.98
C THR A 39 -0.69 -0.28 -19.18
N ILE A 40 0.11 -1.13 -18.57
CA ILE A 40 1.33 -0.73 -17.88
C ILE A 40 2.33 -0.31 -18.97
N ARG A 41 2.71 0.96 -18.98
CA ARG A 41 3.83 1.44 -19.80
C ARG A 41 5.09 1.27 -18.98
N GLU A 42 6.09 0.62 -19.54
CA GLU A 42 7.40 0.53 -18.90
C GLU A 42 7.99 1.91 -18.68
N THR A 43 8.73 2.06 -17.60
CA THR A 43 9.45 3.29 -17.30
C THR A 43 10.51 3.53 -18.37
N GLU A 44 10.61 4.77 -18.86
CA GLU A 44 11.57 5.17 -19.91
C GLU A 44 13.02 5.22 -19.39
N TYR A 45 13.22 5.07 -18.07
CA TYR A 45 14.52 5.19 -17.39
C TYR A 45 15.03 3.83 -16.91
N THR A 46 16.32 3.57 -17.10
CA THR A 46 17.01 2.45 -16.47
C THR A 46 17.25 2.73 -14.97
N TRP A 47 17.55 1.71 -14.18
CA TRP A 47 17.84 1.88 -12.74
C TRP A 47 19.08 2.73 -12.48
N GLU A 48 20.08 2.71 -13.38
CA GLU A 48 21.24 3.58 -13.35
C GLU A 48 20.86 5.04 -13.56
N GLN A 49 19.99 5.31 -14.52
CA GLN A 49 19.47 6.67 -14.76
C GLN A 49 18.62 7.16 -13.60
N ILE A 50 17.80 6.29 -12.99
CA ILE A 50 17.03 6.63 -11.77
C ILE A 50 17.96 6.96 -10.61
N GLU A 51 19.06 6.21 -10.45
CA GLU A 51 20.10 6.50 -9.45
C GLU A 51 20.73 7.88 -9.66
N GLU A 52 21.12 8.19 -10.90
CA GLU A 52 21.70 9.49 -11.26
C GLU A 52 20.71 10.65 -11.02
N ILE A 53 19.42 10.47 -11.37
CA ILE A 53 18.36 11.45 -11.15
C ILE A 53 18.16 11.70 -9.65
N LEU A 54 18.15 10.64 -8.84
CA LEU A 54 18.07 10.73 -7.38
C LEU A 54 19.29 11.46 -6.81
N ALA A 55 20.49 11.04 -7.18
CA ALA A 55 21.76 11.63 -6.72
C ALA A 55 21.85 13.13 -7.04
N ALA A 56 21.33 13.53 -8.21
CA ALA A 56 21.25 14.94 -8.63
C ALA A 56 20.14 15.74 -7.94
N GLY A 57 19.29 15.12 -7.13
CA GLY A 57 18.14 15.75 -6.49
C GLY A 57 17.02 16.17 -7.45
N LYS A 58 16.97 15.59 -8.65
CA LYS A 58 16.03 15.92 -9.71
C LYS A 58 14.80 15.01 -9.78
N ALA A 59 14.65 14.07 -8.87
CA ALA A 59 13.59 13.06 -8.93
C ALA A 59 12.19 13.67 -8.97
N ARG A 60 11.89 14.67 -8.13
CA ARG A 60 10.59 15.37 -8.13
C ARG A 60 10.33 16.13 -9.45
N GLU A 61 11.33 16.76 -10.01
CA GLU A 61 11.20 17.46 -11.29
C GLU A 61 10.95 16.48 -12.44
N THR A 62 11.67 15.34 -12.43
CA THR A 62 11.60 14.33 -13.51
C THR A 62 10.30 13.53 -13.48
N PHE A 63 9.89 13.03 -12.31
CA PHE A 63 8.75 12.11 -12.20
C PHE A 63 7.45 12.80 -11.80
N GLY A 64 7.50 14.03 -11.23
CA GLY A 64 6.33 14.75 -10.76
C GLY A 64 5.70 14.17 -9.49
N GLU A 65 4.59 14.76 -9.07
CA GLU A 65 3.89 14.37 -7.82
C GLU A 65 3.09 13.05 -7.97
N ASP A 66 2.59 12.75 -9.16
CA ASP A 66 1.82 11.55 -9.47
C ASP A 66 2.65 10.51 -10.25
N GLY A 67 3.97 10.62 -10.14
CA GLY A 67 4.93 9.77 -10.84
C GLY A 67 4.71 8.28 -10.55
N GLN A 68 5.03 7.47 -11.53
CA GLN A 68 5.00 6.01 -11.47
C GLN A 68 6.23 5.46 -12.18
N ILE A 69 6.76 4.37 -11.65
CA ILE A 69 7.84 3.59 -12.28
C ILE A 69 7.46 2.12 -12.30
N THR A 70 8.11 1.36 -13.16
CA THR A 70 7.89 -0.09 -13.25
C THR A 70 9.07 -0.86 -12.69
N VAL A 71 8.81 -2.06 -12.20
CA VAL A 71 9.81 -3.00 -11.70
C VAL A 71 9.48 -4.41 -12.19
N GLN A 72 10.52 -5.18 -12.54
CA GLN A 72 10.35 -6.59 -12.85
C GLN A 72 10.37 -7.42 -11.57
N VAL A 73 9.35 -8.28 -11.41
CA VAL A 73 9.17 -9.13 -10.24
C VAL A 73 8.98 -10.57 -10.68
N GLU A 74 9.82 -11.47 -10.21
CA GLU A 74 9.71 -12.90 -10.51
C GLU A 74 8.35 -13.46 -10.10
N GLY A 75 7.73 -14.22 -11.02
CA GLY A 75 6.39 -14.81 -10.85
C GLY A 75 5.22 -13.83 -11.03
N ILE A 76 5.49 -12.53 -11.28
CA ILE A 76 4.47 -11.50 -11.53
C ILE A 76 4.68 -10.83 -12.90
N GLY A 77 5.94 -10.59 -13.29
CA GLY A 77 6.29 -9.80 -14.46
C GLY A 77 6.44 -8.31 -14.12
N THR A 78 6.08 -7.44 -15.05
CA THR A 78 6.16 -5.98 -14.88
C THR A 78 5.09 -5.50 -13.90
N ALA A 79 5.50 -4.94 -12.77
CA ALA A 79 4.63 -4.33 -11.78
C ALA A 79 4.80 -2.80 -11.76
N LEU A 80 3.72 -2.08 -11.47
CA LEU A 80 3.70 -0.62 -11.39
C LEU A 80 3.86 -0.18 -9.94
N LEU A 81 4.77 0.75 -9.71
CA LEU A 81 4.99 1.40 -8.42
C LEU A 81 4.55 2.86 -8.48
N ASN A 82 3.74 3.27 -7.54
CA ASN A 82 3.41 4.67 -7.31
C ASN A 82 4.53 5.33 -6.51
N ILE A 83 4.98 6.48 -6.94
CA ILE A 83 5.84 7.34 -6.13
C ILE A 83 4.94 8.04 -5.11
N LEU A 84 5.23 7.84 -3.83
CA LEU A 84 4.44 8.39 -2.73
C LEU A 84 4.94 9.75 -2.28
N ASP A 85 6.26 9.89 -2.18
CA ASP A 85 6.92 11.13 -1.76
C ASP A 85 8.43 11.08 -2.05
N TYR A 86 9.08 12.23 -1.93
CA TYR A 86 10.52 12.41 -2.11
C TYR A 86 11.14 12.95 -0.82
N ASP A 87 12.27 12.40 -0.41
CA ASP A 87 13.06 12.79 0.77
C ASP A 87 12.28 12.78 2.10
N LYS A 88 11.11 12.11 2.15
CA LYS A 88 10.27 12.01 3.35
C LYS A 88 10.76 10.90 4.29
N ASP A 89 10.96 9.70 3.78
CA ASP A 89 11.58 8.60 4.52
C ASP A 89 13.09 8.70 4.38
N LYS A 90 13.75 8.99 5.48
CA LYS A 90 15.19 9.21 5.47
C LYS A 90 15.94 7.91 5.67
N ALA A 91 17.00 7.74 4.87
CA ALA A 91 18.00 6.71 5.08
C ALA A 91 18.81 6.96 6.36
N ALA A 92 19.51 5.93 6.83
CA ALA A 92 20.48 6.09 7.91
C ALA A 92 21.65 7.02 7.53
N ASP A 93 22.03 7.05 6.25
CA ASP A 93 23.00 8.00 5.70
C ASP A 93 22.28 9.32 5.35
N PRO A 94 22.59 10.43 6.02
CA PRO A 94 21.90 11.72 5.81
C PRO A 94 22.20 12.36 4.45
N ASP A 95 23.26 11.93 3.76
CA ASP A 95 23.63 12.40 2.43
C ASP A 95 22.84 11.70 1.32
N MET A 96 21.95 10.75 1.64
CA MET A 96 21.11 10.08 0.66
C MET A 96 19.86 10.89 0.29
N ARG A 97 19.60 11.00 -1.01
CA ARG A 97 18.30 11.37 -1.57
C ARG A 97 17.44 10.15 -1.67
N THR A 98 16.18 10.26 -1.28
CA THR A 98 15.28 9.11 -1.23
C THR A 98 13.99 9.34 -2.00
N MET A 99 13.40 8.23 -2.47
CA MET A 99 12.07 8.20 -3.09
C MET A 99 11.30 7.03 -2.53
N THR A 100 10.14 7.32 -1.94
CA THR A 100 9.26 6.29 -1.36
C THR A 100 8.30 5.80 -2.41
N LEU A 101 8.22 4.49 -2.55
CA LEU A 101 7.45 3.77 -3.55
C LEU A 101 6.44 2.83 -2.90
N GLN A 102 5.31 2.58 -3.56
CA GLN A 102 4.35 1.54 -3.19
C GLN A 102 3.79 0.88 -4.44
N PHE A 103 3.58 -0.43 -4.39
CA PHE A 103 2.85 -1.12 -5.44
C PHE A 103 1.51 -0.42 -5.71
N ALA A 104 1.25 -0.12 -6.99
CA ALA A 104 0.03 0.55 -7.42
C ALA A 104 -1.19 -0.36 -7.19
N ASP A 105 -1.00 -1.67 -7.39
CA ASP A 105 -2.00 -2.71 -7.32
C ASP A 105 -1.59 -3.79 -6.29
N LEU A 106 -2.35 -4.89 -6.18
CA LEU A 106 -2.17 -5.99 -5.24
C LEU A 106 -1.70 -7.28 -5.95
N PRO A 107 -0.46 -7.32 -6.47
CA PRO A 107 -0.02 -8.43 -7.31
C PRO A 107 0.34 -9.70 -6.52
N PHE A 108 0.45 -9.61 -5.20
CA PHE A 108 0.81 -10.74 -4.33
C PHE A 108 -0.42 -11.46 -3.82
N ASP A 109 -0.27 -12.76 -3.55
CA ASP A 109 -1.33 -13.57 -2.96
C ASP A 109 -1.74 -13.07 -1.57
N GLU A 110 -2.95 -13.42 -1.18
CA GLU A 110 -3.45 -13.16 0.16
C GLU A 110 -2.62 -13.89 1.21
N MET A 111 -2.42 -13.24 2.35
CA MET A 111 -1.83 -13.86 3.52
C MET A 111 -2.34 -13.22 4.81
N PRO A 112 -2.28 -13.91 5.96
CA PRO A 112 -2.60 -13.30 7.24
C PRO A 112 -1.59 -12.20 7.56
N PHE A 113 -2.05 -11.16 8.27
CA PHE A 113 -1.14 -10.17 8.85
C PHE A 113 -0.14 -10.87 9.80
N ASP A 114 -0.67 -11.76 10.64
CA ASP A 114 0.16 -12.63 11.48
C ASP A 114 -0.54 -13.98 11.71
N GLU A 115 0.18 -15.08 11.48
CA GLU A 115 -0.33 -16.46 11.60
C GLU A 115 -0.80 -16.80 13.03
N ASN A 116 -0.24 -16.16 14.04
CA ASN A 116 -0.59 -16.34 15.45
C ASN A 116 -1.57 -15.27 15.97
N GLY A 117 -2.06 -14.41 15.10
CA GLY A 117 -3.05 -13.39 15.43
C GLY A 117 -2.50 -12.18 16.16
N CYS A 118 -1.19 -11.95 16.16
CA CYS A 118 -0.58 -10.79 16.76
C CYS A 118 -0.75 -9.55 15.85
N ASN A 119 -1.29 -8.47 16.37
CA ASN A 119 -1.46 -7.23 15.58
C ASN A 119 -0.23 -6.29 15.63
N LYS A 120 0.91 -6.76 16.14
CA LYS A 120 2.13 -5.98 16.24
C LYS A 120 2.96 -6.12 14.97
N TRP A 121 3.18 -4.99 14.28
CA TRP A 121 3.96 -4.98 13.06
C TRP A 121 5.35 -5.58 13.25
N GLU A 122 6.04 -5.20 14.31
CA GLU A 122 7.39 -5.65 14.63
C GLU A 122 7.51 -7.19 14.79
N LYS A 123 6.39 -7.87 15.06
CA LYS A 123 6.32 -9.33 15.28
C LYS A 123 5.57 -10.08 14.17
N SER A 124 4.93 -9.38 13.25
CA SER A 124 4.03 -9.98 12.27
C SER A 124 4.74 -10.90 11.28
N SER A 125 4.06 -11.97 10.85
CA SER A 125 4.56 -12.88 9.83
C SER A 125 4.64 -12.22 8.45
N ILE A 126 3.72 -11.32 8.12
CA ILE A 126 3.76 -10.57 6.86
C ILE A 126 5.01 -9.68 6.76
N ARG A 127 5.41 -9.01 7.85
CA ARG A 127 6.66 -8.23 7.88
C ARG A 127 7.88 -9.11 7.67
N ARG A 128 7.95 -10.25 8.39
CA ARG A 128 9.05 -11.22 8.24
C ARG A 128 9.14 -11.73 6.80
N ASN A 129 7.99 -12.05 6.19
CA ASN A 129 7.94 -12.49 4.80
C ASN A 129 8.52 -11.42 3.86
N MET A 130 7.98 -10.20 3.89
CA MET A 130 8.41 -9.11 3.00
C MET A 130 9.87 -8.70 3.17
N ASN A 131 10.44 -8.87 4.37
CA ASN A 131 11.84 -8.54 4.63
C ASN A 131 12.79 -9.76 4.52
N SER A 132 12.27 -10.92 4.12
CA SER A 132 13.07 -12.12 3.87
C SER A 132 13.98 -11.95 2.63
N ILE A 133 15.04 -12.74 2.58
CA ILE A 133 15.92 -12.81 1.41
C ILE A 133 15.12 -13.27 0.19
N ALA A 134 14.32 -14.32 0.33
CA ALA A 134 13.50 -14.89 -0.75
C ALA A 134 12.53 -13.88 -1.37
N PHE A 135 11.90 -13.01 -0.55
CA PHE A 135 11.03 -11.97 -1.08
C PHE A 135 11.82 -10.90 -1.86
N LYS A 136 12.98 -10.49 -1.33
CA LYS A 136 13.83 -9.48 -1.96
C LYS A 136 14.43 -9.96 -3.28
N GLU A 137 14.82 -11.23 -3.36
CA GLU A 137 15.40 -11.82 -4.57
C GLU A 137 14.43 -11.91 -5.75
N ARG A 138 13.13 -11.79 -5.51
CA ARG A 138 12.14 -11.72 -6.60
C ARG A 138 12.26 -10.48 -7.48
N PHE A 139 12.93 -9.44 -7.00
CA PHE A 139 13.08 -8.19 -7.72
C PHE A 139 14.35 -8.18 -8.57
N GLU A 140 14.32 -7.52 -9.70
CA GLU A 140 15.47 -7.30 -10.56
C GLU A 140 16.65 -6.62 -9.84
N GLU A 141 17.86 -6.93 -10.23
CA GLU A 141 19.09 -6.52 -9.52
C GLU A 141 19.25 -4.99 -9.44
N GLY A 142 18.98 -4.26 -10.50
CA GLY A 142 19.08 -2.80 -10.53
C GLY A 142 18.20 -2.13 -9.49
N PHE A 143 16.95 -2.60 -9.35
CA PHE A 143 16.04 -2.13 -8.29
C PHE A 143 16.56 -2.48 -6.90
N ARG A 144 16.96 -3.75 -6.68
CA ARG A 144 17.45 -4.22 -5.37
C ARG A 144 18.63 -3.41 -4.86
N ARG A 145 19.52 -3.01 -5.74
CA ARG A 145 20.71 -2.20 -5.42
C ARG A 145 20.38 -0.85 -4.85
N LEU A 146 19.26 -0.25 -5.27
CA LEU A 146 18.81 1.06 -4.79
C LEU A 146 17.95 1.00 -3.52
N LEU A 147 17.52 -0.20 -3.07
CA LEU A 147 16.71 -0.35 -1.87
C LEU A 147 17.44 0.13 -0.62
N VAL A 148 16.79 1.01 0.14
CA VAL A 148 17.32 1.58 1.38
C VAL A 148 16.41 1.19 2.53
N PRO A 149 16.93 0.51 3.57
CA PRO A 149 16.17 0.30 4.80
C PRO A 149 15.90 1.62 5.51
N VAL A 150 14.66 1.80 5.98
CA VAL A 150 14.21 3.01 6.68
C VAL A 150 13.54 2.66 8.00
N LEU A 151 13.65 3.57 8.96
CA LEU A 151 13.01 3.42 10.26
C LEU A 151 11.52 3.78 10.13
N LYS A 152 10.64 2.85 10.49
CA LYS A 152 9.19 3.03 10.45
C LYS A 152 8.61 3.06 11.86
N GLU A 153 7.95 4.18 12.17
CA GLU A 153 7.19 4.32 13.42
C GLU A 153 5.94 3.42 13.40
N ASN A 154 5.64 2.79 14.53
CA ASN A 154 4.52 1.88 14.72
C ASN A 154 3.56 2.38 15.82
N GLY A 155 3.26 3.68 15.81
CA GLY A 155 2.46 4.35 16.82
C GLY A 155 3.22 4.48 18.15
N ASP A 156 2.66 3.93 19.21
CA ASP A 156 3.24 3.87 20.56
C ASP A 156 4.16 2.67 20.80
N ARG A 157 4.47 1.92 19.74
CA ARG A 157 5.28 0.70 19.77
C ARG A 157 6.68 0.95 19.24
N GLU A 158 7.53 -0.08 19.37
CA GLU A 158 8.91 -0.04 18.88
C GLU A 158 8.94 0.19 17.36
N ALA A 159 9.75 1.16 16.95
CA ALA A 159 10.00 1.41 15.54
C ALA A 159 10.80 0.26 14.92
N THR A 160 10.59 0.00 13.65
CA THR A 160 11.26 -1.09 12.92
C THR A 160 12.08 -0.56 11.76
N LEU A 161 13.25 -1.17 11.57
CA LEU A 161 14.05 -0.94 10.36
C LEU A 161 13.58 -1.91 9.29
N ASP A 162 12.99 -1.39 8.21
CA ASP A 162 12.35 -2.17 7.16
C ASP A 162 12.85 -1.79 5.77
N THR A 163 13.13 -2.78 4.93
CA THR A 163 13.36 -2.60 3.49
C THR A 163 12.02 -2.52 2.76
N PHE A 164 11.10 -3.44 3.09
CA PHE A 164 9.72 -3.41 2.64
C PHE A 164 8.79 -3.29 3.83
N PHE A 165 7.77 -2.46 3.69
CA PHE A 165 6.77 -2.21 4.74
C PHE A 165 5.37 -2.02 4.15
N LEU A 166 4.34 -2.20 4.97
CA LEU A 166 3.00 -1.73 4.64
C LEU A 166 2.85 -0.28 5.11
N LEU A 167 2.01 0.49 4.45
CA LEU A 167 1.70 1.82 4.94
C LEU A 167 0.90 1.75 6.25
N SER A 168 1.11 2.71 7.12
CA SER A 168 0.21 2.93 8.25
C SER A 168 -1.02 3.73 7.82
N VAL A 169 -2.06 3.70 8.66
CA VAL A 169 -3.25 4.54 8.44
C VAL A 169 -2.87 6.02 8.47
N GLU A 170 -1.96 6.41 9.35
CA GLU A 170 -1.47 7.78 9.47
C GLU A 170 -0.75 8.24 8.21
N GLU A 171 0.06 7.39 7.59
CA GLU A 171 0.79 7.70 6.34
C GLU A 171 -0.13 7.87 5.12
N MET A 172 -1.39 7.44 5.23
CA MET A 172 -2.39 7.62 4.18
C MET A 172 -3.39 8.75 4.48
N LYS A 173 -3.70 9.03 5.76
CA LYS A 173 -4.86 9.85 6.14
C LYS A 173 -4.58 11.01 7.09
N ASP A 174 -3.51 10.98 7.86
CA ASP A 174 -3.17 12.08 8.79
C ASP A 174 -2.67 13.29 8.03
N LYS A 175 -3.12 14.50 8.42
CA LYS A 175 -2.79 15.73 7.70
C LYS A 175 -1.30 16.07 7.65
N GLU A 176 -0.56 15.68 8.68
CA GLU A 176 0.86 16.00 8.84
C GLU A 176 1.78 14.85 8.40
N LYS A 177 1.33 13.60 8.63
CA LYS A 177 2.14 12.39 8.40
C LYS A 177 1.94 11.75 7.04
N LYS A 178 0.78 11.97 6.38
CA LYS A 178 0.48 11.33 5.10
C LYS A 178 1.46 11.68 4.01
N TYR A 179 1.69 10.72 3.13
CA TYR A 179 2.39 10.98 1.88
C TYR A 179 1.57 11.89 0.97
N GLN A 180 2.23 12.75 0.22
CA GLN A 180 1.58 13.74 -0.64
C GLN A 180 0.68 13.13 -1.72
N ARG A 181 0.93 11.87 -2.10
CA ARG A 181 0.11 11.15 -3.07
C ARG A 181 -1.33 10.93 -2.60
N PHE A 182 -1.57 10.76 -1.29
CA PHE A 182 -2.91 10.50 -0.76
C PHE A 182 -3.68 11.80 -0.55
N ARG A 183 -4.59 12.12 -1.46
CA ARG A 183 -5.44 13.33 -1.43
C ARG A 183 -6.86 12.99 -1.02
N SER A 184 -7.31 11.77 -1.31
CA SER A 184 -8.67 11.27 -1.04
C SER A 184 -8.67 9.77 -0.71
N GLU A 185 -9.82 9.24 -0.28
CA GLU A 185 -10.02 7.81 -0.08
C GLU A 185 -9.78 6.98 -1.35
N ARG A 186 -10.04 7.56 -2.52
CA ARG A 186 -9.83 6.89 -3.82
C ARG A 186 -8.38 6.55 -4.09
N ASP A 187 -7.46 7.35 -3.56
CA ASP A 187 -6.02 7.12 -3.72
C ASP A 187 -5.54 5.89 -2.91
N CYS A 188 -6.36 5.44 -1.94
CA CYS A 188 -6.11 4.23 -1.17
C CYS A 188 -6.67 2.96 -1.83
N VAL A 189 -7.55 3.09 -2.85
CA VAL A 189 -8.15 1.94 -3.53
C VAL A 189 -7.10 1.24 -4.39
N LYS A 190 -7.07 -0.09 -4.30
CA LYS A 190 -6.17 -0.94 -5.09
C LYS A 190 -6.95 -2.07 -5.73
N VAL A 191 -6.41 -2.60 -6.83
CA VAL A 191 -7.01 -3.73 -7.56
C VAL A 191 -6.13 -4.97 -7.45
N ASN A 192 -6.77 -6.12 -7.50
CA ASN A 192 -6.13 -7.43 -7.59
C ASN A 192 -5.71 -7.73 -9.05
N PRO A 193 -5.07 -8.88 -9.34
CA PRO A 193 -4.71 -9.26 -10.71
C PRO A 193 -5.88 -9.35 -11.67
N GLU A 194 -7.08 -9.65 -11.18
CA GLU A 194 -8.34 -9.71 -11.94
C GLU A 194 -8.94 -8.34 -12.23
N GLN A 195 -8.25 -7.25 -11.81
CA GLN A 195 -8.67 -5.84 -11.94
C GLN A 195 -9.93 -5.50 -11.12
N GLU A 196 -10.20 -6.26 -10.07
CA GLU A 196 -11.26 -5.98 -9.11
C GLU A 196 -10.69 -5.23 -7.91
N THR A 197 -11.44 -4.23 -7.40
CA THR A 197 -11.04 -3.53 -6.16
C THR A 197 -11.10 -4.47 -4.98
N GLU A 198 -10.05 -4.49 -4.17
CA GLU A 198 -9.91 -5.48 -3.11
C GLU A 198 -9.36 -4.88 -1.81
N TRP A 199 -9.56 -5.61 -0.71
CA TRP A 199 -9.08 -5.26 0.62
C TRP A 199 -7.59 -5.55 0.76
N HIS A 200 -6.90 -4.70 1.48
CA HIS A 200 -5.47 -4.91 1.72
C HIS A 200 -5.03 -4.42 3.09
N TRP A 201 -4.05 -5.12 3.65
CA TRP A 201 -3.51 -4.83 4.97
C TRP A 201 -2.80 -3.48 5.05
N THR A 202 -2.91 -2.84 6.21
CA THR A 202 -1.99 -1.79 6.67
C THR A 202 -1.08 -2.34 7.78
N ARG A 203 -0.04 -1.60 8.19
CA ARG A 203 0.75 -2.01 9.36
C ARG A 203 0.20 -1.50 10.69
N SER A 204 -0.87 -0.72 10.69
CA SER A 204 -1.42 -0.12 11.90
C SER A 204 -2.22 -1.12 12.72
N ALA A 205 -1.86 -1.28 13.99
CA ALA A 205 -2.63 -2.07 14.94
C ALA A 205 -3.90 -1.33 15.34
N SER A 206 -5.01 -2.07 15.52
CA SER A 206 -6.22 -1.51 16.12
C SER A 206 -6.00 -1.29 17.62
N ARG A 207 -6.34 -0.09 18.09
CA ARG A 207 -6.22 0.24 19.53
C ARG A 207 -7.23 -0.55 20.34
N GLY A 208 -6.84 -0.93 21.55
CA GLY A 208 -7.73 -1.63 22.50
C GLY A 208 -7.85 -3.13 22.30
N THR A 209 -7.20 -3.70 21.27
CA THR A 209 -7.14 -5.15 21.06
C THR A 209 -5.70 -5.60 20.76
N ALA A 210 -5.40 -6.87 21.03
CA ALA A 210 -4.08 -7.44 20.74
C ALA A 210 -4.02 -8.20 19.40
N TYR A 211 -5.16 -8.37 18.74
CA TYR A 211 -5.34 -9.28 17.60
C TYR A 211 -6.13 -8.67 16.42
N TYR A 212 -6.50 -7.39 16.45
CA TYR A 212 -7.08 -6.68 15.31
C TYR A 212 -6.07 -5.71 14.70
N THR A 213 -5.97 -5.72 13.37
CA THR A 213 -5.17 -4.78 12.61
C THR A 213 -6.02 -4.06 11.58
N TRP A 214 -5.61 -2.86 11.17
CA TRP A 214 -6.35 -2.08 10.19
C TRP A 214 -6.07 -2.55 8.77
N TYR A 215 -7.10 -2.50 7.93
CA TYR A 215 -7.01 -2.74 6.50
C TYR A 215 -7.76 -1.64 5.74
N VAL A 216 -7.44 -1.46 4.47
CA VAL A 216 -8.17 -0.60 3.54
C VAL A 216 -9.17 -1.46 2.77
N SER A 217 -10.43 -1.02 2.72
CA SER A 217 -11.49 -1.69 1.97
C SER A 217 -11.42 -1.41 0.47
N ALA A 218 -12.19 -2.16 -0.32
CA ALA A 218 -12.32 -1.97 -1.77
C ALA A 218 -12.81 -0.57 -2.18
N SER A 219 -13.38 0.20 -1.26
CA SER A 219 -13.83 1.60 -1.46
C SER A 219 -12.87 2.65 -0.89
N GLY A 220 -11.70 2.24 -0.35
CA GLY A 220 -10.68 3.13 0.19
C GLY A 220 -10.87 3.55 1.66
N TYR A 221 -11.95 3.08 2.31
CA TYR A 221 -12.16 3.32 3.74
C TYR A 221 -11.35 2.34 4.60
N VAL A 222 -11.03 2.77 5.81
CA VAL A 222 -10.22 2.00 6.76
C VAL A 222 -11.13 1.32 7.78
N TYR A 223 -10.96 0.00 7.91
CA TYR A 223 -11.63 -0.85 8.91
C TYR A 223 -10.61 -1.76 9.58
N ASN A 224 -11.01 -2.49 10.61
CA ASN A 224 -10.15 -3.48 11.25
C ASN A 224 -10.66 -4.90 11.08
N SER A 225 -9.75 -5.86 11.11
CA SER A 225 -10.03 -7.28 11.05
C SER A 225 -9.05 -8.06 11.89
N HIS A 226 -9.42 -9.30 12.22
CA HIS A 226 -8.53 -10.19 12.97
C HIS A 226 -7.27 -10.49 12.17
N ALA A 227 -6.11 -10.40 12.81
CA ALA A 227 -4.80 -10.53 12.15
C ALA A 227 -4.55 -11.91 11.48
N VAL A 228 -5.33 -12.94 11.82
CA VAL A 228 -5.26 -14.26 11.17
C VAL A 228 -6.07 -14.35 9.87
N ASN A 229 -6.94 -13.37 9.58
CA ASN A 229 -7.63 -13.35 8.30
C ASN A 229 -6.63 -13.08 7.19
N SER A 230 -6.89 -13.62 6.00
CA SER A 230 -6.03 -13.42 4.84
C SER A 230 -6.59 -12.31 3.97
N PHE A 231 -5.76 -11.31 3.67
CA PHE A 231 -6.02 -10.27 2.68
C PHE A 231 -4.78 -10.07 1.83
N ARG A 232 -4.95 -9.46 0.67
CA ARG A 232 -3.83 -9.01 -0.14
C ARG A 232 -3.06 -7.87 0.54
N PHE A 233 -1.92 -7.51 0.00
CA PHE A 233 -1.09 -6.44 0.53
C PHE A 233 -0.34 -5.71 -0.59
N ALA A 234 -0.07 -4.44 -0.37
CA ALA A 234 0.69 -3.59 -1.27
C ALA A 234 1.99 -3.16 -0.56
N PRO A 235 3.11 -3.85 -0.78
CA PRO A 235 4.38 -3.44 -0.23
C PRO A 235 4.76 -2.03 -0.65
N ALA A 236 5.34 -1.29 0.30
CA ALA A 236 6.05 -0.06 0.05
C ALA A 236 7.53 -0.27 0.35
N CYS A 237 8.38 0.51 -0.26
CA CYS A 237 9.82 0.51 -0.04
C CYS A 237 10.39 1.91 -0.31
N VAL A 238 11.66 2.08 0.03
CA VAL A 238 12.40 3.30 -0.29
C VAL A 238 13.59 2.94 -1.16
N ILE A 239 13.78 3.68 -2.24
CA ILE A 239 15.02 3.67 -3.00
C ILE A 239 15.78 4.97 -2.78
N GLY A 240 17.08 4.93 -2.89
CA GLY A 240 17.91 6.09 -2.65
C GLY A 240 19.26 6.04 -3.34
N ALA A 241 19.87 7.23 -3.47
CA ALA A 241 21.20 7.41 -4.01
C ALA A 241 21.95 8.49 -3.23
N LYS A 242 23.28 8.41 -3.16
CA LYS A 242 24.09 9.45 -2.52
C LYS A 242 24.02 10.74 -3.33
N ALA A 243 23.76 11.84 -2.63
CA ALA A 243 23.73 13.15 -3.25
C ALA A 243 25.11 13.50 -3.87
N ILE A 244 25.07 13.98 -5.10
CA ILE A 244 26.24 14.57 -5.75
C ILE A 244 26.48 15.95 -5.10
N LYS A 245 27.68 16.16 -4.56
CA LYS A 245 28.11 17.44 -3.94
C LYS A 245 28.52 18.44 -4.98
#